data_999e68c72607579fade448a16a1c4298
#
_entry.id   999e68c72607579fade448a16a1c4298
#
_cell.length_a   1.000
_cell.length_b   1.000
_cell.length_c   1.000
_cell.angle_alpha   90.00
_cell.angle_beta   90.00
_cell.angle_gamma   90.00
#
_symmetry.space_group_name_H-M   'P 1'
#
loop_
_entity.id
_entity.type
_entity.pdbx_description
1 polymer ?
#
loop_
_entity_poly.entity_id
_entity_poly.type
_entity_poly.pdbx_seq_one_letter_code
_entity_poly.pdbx_strand_id
1 'polypeptide(L)'
;MKTSYLFVLIWALSLPASFSFAKEPPYIKNMMGQVQLQGLGRLNFWGFHVYDANLYRGAAKDSQEFALEVRYQRSLSGEAIANRTMDEMKNLGVADAQATTWGKELASILPNIEPGQTITAVYIPKQGTSLFHDGKKISQIPGPDFAKAFFGIWLDSKTSVPKLRADLLGQGCPPPLISGAC
;
A
#
# COMPACT_ATOMS: atom_id res chain seq x y z
N MET A 1 -69.90 27.19 -3.29
CA MET A 1 -68.90 26.24 -2.67
C MET A 1 -67.64 26.28 -3.53
N LYS A 2 -66.58 26.97 -3.06
CA LYS A 2 -65.30 27.10 -3.77
C LYS A 2 -64.28 26.23 -3.03
N THR A 3 -63.86 25.13 -3.66
CA THR A 3 -62.87 24.18 -3.09
C THR A 3 -61.49 24.67 -3.55
N SER A 4 -60.68 25.20 -2.62
CA SER A 4 -59.28 25.60 -2.84
C SER A 4 -58.37 24.35 -2.68
N TYR A 5 -57.70 23.95 -3.73
CA TYR A 5 -56.63 22.94 -3.65
C TYR A 5 -55.31 23.59 -3.29
N LEU A 6 -54.79 23.24 -2.11
CA LEU A 6 -53.47 23.65 -1.62
C LEU A 6 -52.40 22.72 -2.26
N PHE A 7 -51.63 23.24 -3.21
CA PHE A 7 -50.45 22.53 -3.75
C PHE A 7 -49.27 22.66 -2.76
N VAL A 8 -48.94 21.57 -2.08
CA VAL A 8 -47.72 21.47 -1.27
C VAL A 8 -46.56 21.12 -2.20
N LEU A 9 -45.69 22.08 -2.49
CA LEU A 9 -44.42 21.87 -3.21
C LEU A 9 -43.40 21.26 -2.24
N ILE A 10 -43.15 19.96 -2.38
CA ILE A 10 -42.06 19.26 -1.66
C ILE A 10 -40.77 19.58 -2.40
N TRP A 11 -39.95 20.47 -1.85
CA TRP A 11 -38.56 20.67 -2.29
C TRP A 11 -37.70 19.55 -1.75
N ALA A 12 -37.35 18.59 -2.64
CA ALA A 12 -36.36 17.57 -2.34
C ALA A 12 -34.96 18.22 -2.30
N LEU A 13 -34.43 18.44 -1.07
CA LEU A 13 -33.03 18.81 -0.87
C LEU A 13 -32.14 17.60 -1.28
N SER A 14 -31.62 17.63 -2.49
CA SER A 14 -30.53 16.76 -2.90
C SER A 14 -29.23 17.23 -2.26
N LEU A 15 -28.84 16.61 -1.15
CA LEU A 15 -27.51 16.79 -0.57
C LEU A 15 -26.48 16.21 -1.53
N PRO A 16 -25.46 16.99 -1.95
CA PRO A 16 -24.36 16.42 -2.72
C PRO A 16 -23.63 15.41 -1.86
N ALA A 17 -23.52 14.15 -2.33
CA ALA A 17 -22.65 13.15 -1.73
C ALA A 17 -21.20 13.66 -1.85
N SER A 18 -20.65 14.14 -0.75
CA SER A 18 -19.22 14.48 -0.68
C SER A 18 -18.42 13.20 -0.79
N PHE A 19 -17.86 12.94 -1.97
CA PHE A 19 -16.84 11.92 -2.15
C PHE A 19 -15.62 12.34 -1.31
N SER A 20 -15.48 11.74 -0.14
CA SER A 20 -14.27 11.87 0.67
C SER A 20 -13.16 11.12 -0.06
N PHE A 21 -12.38 11.83 -0.88
CA PHE A 21 -11.10 11.30 -1.34
C PHE A 21 -10.26 11.02 -0.10
N ALA A 22 -9.83 9.78 0.06
CA ALA A 22 -8.89 9.42 1.11
C ALA A 22 -7.67 10.33 0.97
N LYS A 23 -7.51 11.24 1.94
CA LYS A 23 -6.41 12.21 1.94
C LYS A 23 -5.11 11.42 2.09
N GLU A 24 -4.18 11.63 1.16
CA GLU A 24 -2.88 10.95 1.20
C GLU A 24 -2.17 11.22 2.53
N PRO A 25 -1.55 10.18 3.13
CA PRO A 25 -0.91 10.32 4.43
C PRO A 25 0.15 11.43 4.43
N PRO A 26 0.13 12.36 5.41
CA PRO A 26 1.05 13.50 5.45
C PRO A 26 2.53 13.09 5.42
N TYR A 27 2.89 11.98 6.08
CA TYR A 27 4.27 11.50 6.12
C TYR A 27 4.77 11.02 4.76
N ILE A 28 3.91 10.46 3.90
CA ILE A 28 4.26 10.11 2.52
C ILE A 28 4.53 11.40 1.72
N LYS A 29 3.67 12.42 1.86
CA LYS A 29 3.89 13.73 1.24
C LYS A 29 5.18 14.41 1.70
N ASN A 30 5.50 14.31 2.98
CA ASN A 30 6.75 14.86 3.51
C ASN A 30 7.99 14.20 2.92
N MET A 31 7.90 12.92 2.55
CA MET A 31 8.99 12.15 1.96
C MET A 31 9.12 12.35 0.44
N MET A 32 8.00 12.37 -0.28
CA MET A 32 7.95 12.29 -1.74
C MET A 32 7.47 13.60 -2.41
N GLY A 33 7.05 14.59 -1.62
CA GLY A 33 6.42 15.80 -2.16
C GLY A 33 4.98 15.56 -2.61
N GLN A 34 4.65 15.96 -3.84
CA GLN A 34 3.31 15.69 -4.37
C GLN A 34 3.18 14.23 -4.78
N VAL A 35 2.14 13.57 -4.27
CA VAL A 35 1.85 12.17 -4.53
C VAL A 35 0.43 12.00 -5.04
N GLN A 36 0.19 10.89 -5.72
CA GLN A 36 -1.15 10.47 -6.16
C GLN A 36 -1.35 8.99 -5.83
N LEU A 37 -2.56 8.63 -5.44
CA LEU A 37 -2.97 7.24 -5.29
C LEU A 37 -3.06 6.62 -6.68
N GLN A 38 -2.26 5.57 -6.94
CA GLN A 38 -2.31 4.82 -8.20
C GLN A 38 -3.42 3.77 -8.16
N GLY A 39 -3.54 3.06 -7.05
CA GLY A 39 -4.56 2.04 -6.86
C GLY A 39 -4.62 1.54 -5.43
N LEU A 40 -5.68 0.83 -5.15
CA LEU A 40 -5.94 0.23 -3.85
C LEU A 40 -6.53 -1.17 -4.03
N GLY A 41 -6.24 -2.05 -3.09
CA GLY A 41 -6.75 -3.41 -3.15
C GLY A 41 -6.80 -4.05 -1.78
N ARG A 42 -7.41 -5.23 -1.75
CA ARG A 42 -7.65 -5.99 -0.51
C ARG A 42 -7.05 -7.38 -0.62
N LEU A 43 -6.34 -7.79 0.43
CA LEU A 43 -5.96 -9.19 0.59
C LEU A 43 -6.99 -9.92 1.46
N ASN A 44 -7.62 -10.92 0.88
CA ASN A 44 -8.36 -11.94 1.61
C ASN A 44 -7.57 -13.26 1.54
N PHE A 45 -7.51 -13.96 2.67
CA PHE A 45 -6.87 -15.27 2.75
C PHE A 45 -7.81 -16.23 3.47
N TRP A 46 -8.19 -17.32 2.81
CA TRP A 46 -9.18 -18.30 3.30
C TRP A 46 -10.50 -17.66 3.75
N GLY A 47 -10.99 -16.67 3.00
CA GLY A 47 -12.21 -15.93 3.31
C GLY A 47 -12.06 -14.83 4.38
N PHE A 48 -10.89 -14.69 4.98
CA PHE A 48 -10.63 -13.67 5.99
C PHE A 48 -9.98 -12.44 5.36
N HIS A 49 -10.49 -11.25 5.70
CA HIS A 49 -9.86 -9.98 5.36
C HIS A 49 -8.60 -9.81 6.21
N VAL A 50 -7.43 -9.79 5.55
CA VAL A 50 -6.12 -9.69 6.21
C VAL A 50 -5.66 -8.24 6.26
N TYR A 51 -5.68 -7.54 5.09
CA TYR A 51 -5.33 -6.13 5.02
C TYR A 51 -5.90 -5.46 3.77
N ASP A 52 -5.93 -4.14 3.79
CA ASP A 52 -6.08 -3.28 2.61
C ASP A 52 -4.71 -2.66 2.28
N ALA A 53 -4.42 -2.49 1.00
CA ALA A 53 -3.17 -1.90 0.52
C ALA A 53 -3.43 -0.75 -0.44
N ASN A 54 -2.63 0.32 -0.33
CA ASN A 54 -2.68 1.50 -1.17
C ASN A 54 -1.30 1.74 -1.80
N LEU A 55 -1.25 1.88 -3.13
CA LEU A 55 -0.05 2.22 -3.87
C LEU A 55 -0.08 3.70 -4.24
N TYR A 56 0.93 4.43 -3.81
CA TYR A 56 1.13 5.85 -4.13
C TYR A 56 2.33 6.04 -5.05
N ARG A 57 2.23 7.00 -5.97
CA ARG A 57 3.29 7.40 -6.88
C ARG A 57 3.60 8.88 -6.69
N GLY A 58 4.87 9.27 -6.88
CA GLY A 58 5.20 10.67 -7.06
C GLY A 58 4.44 11.26 -8.26
N ALA A 59 3.91 12.47 -8.12
CA ALA A 59 3.03 13.08 -9.13
C ALA A 59 3.77 13.48 -10.42
N ALA A 60 5.09 13.64 -10.39
CA ALA A 60 5.87 13.90 -11.59
C ALA A 60 5.87 12.69 -12.52
N LYS A 61 5.73 12.92 -13.83
CA LYS A 61 5.58 11.85 -14.84
C LYS A 61 6.75 10.86 -14.87
N ASP A 62 7.95 11.32 -14.55
CA ASP A 62 9.20 10.55 -14.51
C ASP A 62 9.63 10.16 -13.09
N SER A 63 8.76 10.40 -12.10
CA SER A 63 9.06 10.05 -10.71
C SER A 63 9.31 8.56 -10.56
N GLN A 64 10.45 8.24 -9.95
CA GLN A 64 10.79 6.87 -9.56
C GLN A 64 10.38 6.56 -8.11
N GLU A 65 9.86 7.57 -7.40
CA GLU A 65 9.43 7.46 -6.03
C GLU A 65 8.05 6.83 -5.94
N PHE A 66 7.87 5.94 -4.98
CA PHE A 66 6.57 5.31 -4.71
C PHE A 66 6.51 4.82 -3.27
N ALA A 67 5.28 4.61 -2.80
CA ALA A 67 5.01 4.07 -1.47
C ALA A 67 3.89 3.03 -1.51
N LEU A 68 3.99 2.05 -0.64
CA LEU A 68 2.94 1.07 -0.38
C LEU A 68 2.56 1.15 1.09
N GLU A 69 1.31 1.50 1.37
CA GLU A 69 0.71 1.46 2.70
C GLU A 69 -0.12 0.18 2.83
N VAL A 70 0.10 -0.58 3.88
CA VAL A 70 -0.65 -1.78 4.22
C VAL A 70 -1.36 -1.55 5.55
N ARG A 71 -2.70 -1.53 5.55
CA ARG A 71 -3.54 -1.39 6.73
C ARG A 71 -4.08 -2.75 7.14
N TYR A 72 -3.60 -3.25 8.24
CA TYR A 72 -3.95 -4.58 8.73
C TYR A 72 -5.35 -4.60 9.36
N GLN A 73 -6.06 -5.70 9.17
CA GLN A 73 -7.39 -5.93 9.73
C GLN A 73 -7.38 -7.04 10.81
N ARG A 74 -6.20 -7.56 11.10
CA ARG A 74 -5.96 -8.63 12.09
C ARG A 74 -4.68 -8.36 12.86
N SER A 75 -4.64 -8.83 14.11
CA SER A 75 -3.41 -8.83 14.91
C SER A 75 -2.40 -9.80 14.30
N LEU A 76 -1.17 -9.34 14.08
CA LEU A 76 -0.05 -10.13 13.58
C LEU A 76 1.22 -9.73 14.34
N SER A 77 2.06 -10.72 14.67
CA SER A 77 3.38 -10.40 15.22
C SER A 77 4.30 -9.84 14.12
N GLY A 78 5.19 -8.92 14.49
CA GLY A 78 6.22 -8.41 13.59
C GLY A 78 7.08 -9.54 13.01
N GLU A 79 7.38 -10.56 13.80
CA GLU A 79 8.10 -11.76 13.37
C GLU A 79 7.33 -12.53 12.28
N ALA A 80 6.00 -12.73 12.46
CA ALA A 80 5.18 -13.41 11.46
C ALA A 80 5.14 -12.64 10.14
N ILE A 81 5.05 -11.31 10.19
CA ILE A 81 5.10 -10.45 9.00
C ILE A 81 6.47 -10.57 8.31
N ALA A 82 7.56 -10.53 9.07
CA ALA A 82 8.92 -10.65 8.55
C ALA A 82 9.18 -12.02 7.90
N ASN A 83 8.74 -13.11 8.54
CA ASN A 83 8.87 -14.46 8.00
C ASN A 83 8.07 -14.62 6.70
N ARG A 84 6.84 -14.12 6.66
CA ARG A 84 6.05 -14.14 5.42
C ARG A 84 6.70 -13.32 4.31
N THR A 85 7.24 -12.14 4.64
CA THR A 85 7.98 -11.30 3.68
C THR A 85 9.20 -12.03 3.12
N MET A 86 9.97 -12.69 3.97
CA MET A 86 11.11 -13.51 3.55
C MET A 86 10.71 -14.63 2.58
N ASP A 87 9.64 -15.37 2.91
CA ASP A 87 9.15 -16.46 2.09
C ASP A 87 8.67 -15.97 0.71
N GLU A 88 7.97 -14.84 0.66
CA GLU A 88 7.55 -14.25 -0.60
C GLU A 88 8.73 -13.76 -1.45
N MET A 89 9.77 -13.19 -0.83
CA MET A 89 11.00 -12.84 -1.54
C MET A 89 11.67 -14.06 -2.18
N LYS A 90 11.73 -15.21 -1.46
CA LYS A 90 12.24 -16.47 -2.00
C LYS A 90 11.40 -16.97 -3.17
N ASN A 91 10.07 -16.90 -3.05
CA ASN A 91 9.13 -17.28 -4.11
C ASN A 91 9.34 -16.45 -5.40
N LEU A 92 9.77 -15.20 -5.25
CA LEU A 92 10.12 -14.32 -6.38
C LEU A 92 11.53 -14.58 -6.96
N GLY A 93 12.28 -15.51 -6.37
CA GLY A 93 13.61 -15.91 -6.84
C GLY A 93 14.76 -15.12 -6.22
N VAL A 94 14.54 -14.43 -5.11
CA VAL A 94 15.63 -13.87 -4.31
C VAL A 94 16.41 -15.02 -3.68
N ALA A 95 17.76 -14.95 -3.74
CA ALA A 95 18.61 -15.98 -3.15
C ALA A 95 18.31 -16.18 -1.66
N ASP A 96 18.23 -17.44 -1.21
CA ASP A 96 17.83 -17.81 0.15
C ASP A 96 18.64 -17.10 1.25
N ALA A 97 19.95 -16.98 1.07
CA ALA A 97 20.82 -16.29 2.03
C ALA A 97 20.45 -14.81 2.15
N GLN A 98 20.17 -14.15 1.03
CA GLN A 98 19.82 -12.73 0.99
C GLN A 98 18.41 -12.50 1.57
N ALA A 99 17.42 -13.29 1.18
CA ALA A 99 16.07 -13.23 1.72
C ALA A 99 16.06 -13.47 3.24
N THR A 100 16.86 -14.43 3.71
CA THR A 100 17.02 -14.71 5.15
C THR A 100 17.63 -13.53 5.90
N THR A 101 18.64 -12.87 5.32
CA THR A 101 19.27 -11.69 5.91
C THR A 101 18.24 -10.57 6.09
N TRP A 102 17.49 -10.24 5.03
CA TRP A 102 16.44 -9.22 5.10
C TRP A 102 15.28 -9.61 6.02
N GLY A 103 14.90 -10.91 6.04
CA GLY A 103 13.88 -11.41 6.96
C GLY A 103 14.25 -11.21 8.42
N LYS A 104 15.50 -11.51 8.80
CA LYS A 104 16.01 -11.26 10.16
C LYS A 104 16.05 -9.77 10.50
N GLU A 105 16.49 -8.94 9.57
CA GLU A 105 16.48 -7.48 9.74
C GLU A 105 15.05 -6.98 9.96
N LEU A 106 14.10 -7.38 9.12
CA LEU A 106 12.68 -7.03 9.28
C LEU A 106 12.11 -7.51 10.63
N ALA A 107 12.42 -8.72 11.06
CA ALA A 107 11.96 -9.26 12.34
C ALA A 107 12.47 -8.44 13.55
N SER A 108 13.65 -7.80 13.42
CA SER A 108 14.20 -6.96 14.49
C SER A 108 13.59 -5.57 14.58
N ILE A 109 12.91 -5.10 13.51
CA ILE A 109 12.39 -3.72 13.42
C ILE A 109 10.87 -3.63 13.35
N LEU A 110 10.18 -4.67 12.86
CA LEU A 110 8.73 -4.65 12.74
C LEU A 110 8.06 -4.88 14.11
N PRO A 111 7.16 -3.98 14.54
CA PRO A 111 6.39 -4.19 15.75
C PRO A 111 5.27 -5.24 15.54
N ASN A 112 4.69 -5.70 16.63
CA ASN A 112 3.39 -6.37 16.58
C ASN A 112 2.33 -5.37 16.10
N ILE A 113 1.41 -5.84 15.29
CA ILE A 113 0.37 -5.02 14.64
C ILE A 113 -1.00 -5.43 15.15
N GLU A 114 -1.82 -4.44 15.46
CA GLU A 114 -3.22 -4.60 15.81
C GLU A 114 -4.14 -4.16 14.64
N PRO A 115 -5.42 -4.61 14.60
CA PRO A 115 -6.36 -4.19 13.58
C PRO A 115 -6.46 -2.67 13.45
N GLY A 116 -6.41 -2.17 12.21
CA GLY A 116 -6.45 -0.75 11.88
C GLY A 116 -5.08 -0.08 11.77
N GLN A 117 -4.02 -0.70 12.33
CA GLN A 117 -2.66 -0.17 12.23
C GLN A 117 -2.05 -0.37 10.84
N THR A 118 -1.05 0.47 10.52
CA THR A 118 -0.41 0.48 9.20
C THR A 118 1.08 0.20 9.28
N ILE A 119 1.57 -0.58 8.31
CA ILE A 119 2.98 -0.55 7.91
C ILE A 119 3.05 0.09 6.53
N THR A 120 3.90 1.10 6.39
CA THR A 120 4.11 1.79 5.11
C THR A 120 5.58 1.72 4.74
N ALA A 121 5.84 1.36 3.50
CA ALA A 121 7.16 1.42 2.90
C ALA A 121 7.19 2.55 1.85
N VAL A 122 8.20 3.42 1.93
CA VAL A 122 8.42 4.51 0.97
C VAL A 122 9.77 4.33 0.32
N TYR A 123 9.81 4.16 -1.00
CA TYR A 123 11.04 4.09 -1.77
C TYR A 123 11.40 5.44 -2.38
N ILE A 124 12.63 5.87 -2.14
CA ILE A 124 13.24 7.04 -2.79
C ILE A 124 14.59 6.61 -3.36
N PRO A 125 14.86 6.82 -4.67
CA PRO A 125 16.16 6.55 -5.27
C PRO A 125 17.30 7.18 -4.46
N LYS A 126 18.41 6.45 -4.33
CA LYS A 126 19.59 6.84 -3.52
C LYS A 126 19.41 6.82 -2.00
N GLN A 127 18.17 6.81 -1.48
CA GLN A 127 17.91 6.70 -0.04
C GLN A 127 17.53 5.28 0.37
N GLY A 128 16.97 4.49 -0.56
CA GLY A 128 16.43 3.16 -0.28
C GLY A 128 14.98 3.19 0.19
N THR A 129 14.61 2.23 1.05
CA THR A 129 13.25 2.05 1.57
C THR A 129 13.15 2.50 3.01
N SER A 130 12.34 3.51 3.29
CA SER A 130 11.97 3.92 4.65
C SER A 130 10.70 3.19 5.07
N LEU A 131 10.72 2.59 6.28
CA LEU A 131 9.59 1.89 6.88
C LEU A 131 8.94 2.73 7.98
N PHE A 132 7.61 2.72 8.00
CA PHE A 132 6.80 3.46 8.97
C PHE A 132 5.78 2.53 9.61
N HIS A 133 5.51 2.73 10.90
CA HIS A 133 4.40 2.17 11.64
C HIS A 133 3.49 3.32 12.08
N ASP A 134 2.22 3.31 11.67
CA ASP A 134 1.24 4.37 11.95
C ASP A 134 1.80 5.79 11.71
N GLY A 135 2.51 5.96 10.59
CA GLY A 135 3.09 7.23 10.17
C GLY A 135 4.39 7.62 10.89
N LYS A 136 4.85 6.85 11.88
CA LYS A 136 6.13 7.05 12.54
C LYS A 136 7.21 6.21 11.87
N LYS A 137 8.30 6.85 11.44
CA LYS A 137 9.45 6.14 10.84
C LYS A 137 10.08 5.20 11.86
N ILE A 138 10.23 3.92 11.51
CA ILE A 138 10.81 2.88 12.36
C ILE A 138 12.17 2.39 11.83
N SER A 139 12.42 2.46 10.52
CA SER A 139 13.70 2.05 9.93
C SER A 139 13.90 2.64 8.54
N GLN A 140 15.12 2.41 8.00
CA GLN A 140 15.46 2.67 6.61
C GLN A 140 16.48 1.63 6.15
N ILE A 141 16.14 0.89 5.08
CA ILE A 141 17.01 -0.12 4.47
C ILE A 141 17.56 0.46 3.17
N PRO A 142 18.88 0.58 3.02
CA PRO A 142 19.49 1.20 1.85
C PRO A 142 19.43 0.30 0.61
N GLY A 143 19.61 0.94 -0.56
CA GLY A 143 19.79 0.27 -1.84
C GLY A 143 18.49 -0.09 -2.56
N PRO A 144 18.58 -0.30 -3.88
CA PRO A 144 17.43 -0.67 -4.71
C PRO A 144 17.08 -2.15 -4.64
N ASP A 145 18.01 -3.03 -4.28
CA ASP A 145 17.81 -4.49 -4.32
C ASP A 145 16.78 -4.93 -3.27
N PHE A 146 16.89 -4.41 -2.04
CA PHE A 146 15.86 -4.64 -1.03
C PHE A 146 14.50 -4.12 -1.49
N ALA A 147 14.46 -2.89 -2.00
CA ALA A 147 13.22 -2.29 -2.48
C ALA A 147 12.58 -3.14 -3.60
N LYS A 148 13.37 -3.58 -4.58
CA LYS A 148 12.88 -4.44 -5.65
C LYS A 148 12.29 -5.75 -5.12
N ALA A 149 13.00 -6.42 -4.21
CA ALA A 149 12.54 -7.66 -3.59
C ALA A 149 11.28 -7.45 -2.74
N PHE A 150 11.28 -6.42 -1.90
CA PHE A 150 10.19 -6.13 -0.97
C PHE A 150 8.90 -5.71 -1.69
N PHE A 151 8.96 -4.71 -2.55
CA PHE A 151 7.77 -4.26 -3.27
C PHE A 151 7.33 -5.24 -4.36
N GLY A 152 8.26 -6.07 -4.86
CA GLY A 152 7.96 -7.15 -5.79
C GLY A 152 6.91 -8.12 -5.25
N ILE A 153 6.84 -8.33 -3.93
CA ILE A 153 5.83 -9.18 -3.27
C ILE A 153 4.42 -8.84 -3.74
N TRP A 154 4.12 -7.56 -3.98
CA TRP A 154 2.81 -7.10 -4.45
C TRP A 154 2.77 -6.72 -5.93
N LEU A 155 3.90 -6.29 -6.50
CA LEU A 155 3.90 -5.57 -7.78
C LEU A 155 4.60 -6.33 -8.92
N ASP A 156 5.39 -7.37 -8.63
CA ASP A 156 6.01 -8.21 -9.66
C ASP A 156 4.95 -9.06 -10.39
N SER A 157 5.20 -9.36 -11.66
CA SER A 157 4.31 -10.21 -12.46
C SER A 157 4.19 -11.65 -11.92
N LYS A 158 5.18 -12.10 -11.14
CA LYS A 158 5.23 -13.43 -10.51
C LYS A 158 4.69 -13.44 -9.08
N THR A 159 4.06 -12.36 -8.61
CA THR A 159 3.51 -12.28 -7.25
C THR A 159 2.54 -13.43 -6.96
N SER A 160 2.50 -13.90 -5.72
CA SER A 160 1.50 -14.86 -5.23
C SER A 160 0.09 -14.28 -5.10
N VAL A 161 -0.07 -12.95 -5.27
CA VAL A 161 -1.33 -12.22 -5.12
C VAL A 161 -1.73 -11.43 -6.37
N PRO A 162 -1.90 -12.10 -7.55
CA PRO A 162 -2.08 -11.41 -8.84
C PRO A 162 -3.31 -10.51 -8.90
N LYS A 163 -4.40 -10.88 -8.19
CA LYS A 163 -5.58 -10.02 -8.12
C LYS A 163 -5.28 -8.71 -7.39
N LEU A 164 -4.61 -8.78 -6.24
CA LEU A 164 -4.21 -7.58 -5.49
C LEU A 164 -3.25 -6.72 -6.30
N ARG A 165 -2.31 -7.34 -7.03
CA ARG A 165 -1.44 -6.61 -7.98
C ARG A 165 -2.26 -5.83 -8.99
N ALA A 166 -3.24 -6.47 -9.64
CA ALA A 166 -4.10 -5.81 -10.62
C ALA A 166 -4.86 -4.63 -10.02
N ASP A 167 -5.42 -4.79 -8.82
CA ASP A 167 -6.12 -3.73 -8.10
C ASP A 167 -5.18 -2.55 -7.76
N LEU A 168 -3.93 -2.82 -7.32
CA LEU A 168 -2.93 -1.79 -7.00
C LEU A 168 -2.40 -1.04 -8.22
N LEU A 169 -2.22 -1.73 -9.34
CA LEU A 169 -1.73 -1.10 -10.57
C LEU A 169 -2.86 -0.36 -11.30
N GLY A 170 -4.11 -0.81 -11.20
CA GLY A 170 -5.22 -0.29 -11.96
C GLY A 170 -4.92 -0.36 -13.47
N GLN A 171 -5.05 0.77 -14.15
CA GLN A 171 -4.65 0.90 -15.56
C GLN A 171 -3.20 1.39 -15.74
N GLY A 172 -2.46 1.56 -14.65
CA GLY A 172 -1.07 2.03 -14.66
C GLY A 172 -0.06 0.88 -14.71
N CYS A 173 1.19 1.26 -14.97
CA CYS A 173 2.33 0.34 -14.94
C CYS A 173 2.91 0.20 -13.52
N PRO A 174 3.62 -0.90 -13.24
CA PRO A 174 4.42 -0.98 -12.02
C PRO A 174 5.46 0.14 -11.96
N PRO A 175 5.93 0.54 -10.75
CA PRO A 175 7.04 1.48 -10.60
C PRO A 175 8.26 1.01 -11.40
N PRO A 176 9.07 1.95 -11.96
CA PRO A 176 10.20 1.60 -12.82
C PRO A 176 11.22 0.62 -12.22
N LEU A 177 11.34 0.60 -10.88
CA LEU A 177 12.19 -0.33 -10.15
C LEU A 177 11.72 -1.79 -10.25
N ILE A 178 10.41 -2.01 -10.41
CA ILE A 178 9.80 -3.34 -10.41
C ILE A 178 9.72 -3.86 -11.83
N SER A 179 10.32 -5.02 -12.07
CA SER A 179 10.26 -5.70 -13.37
C SER A 179 8.84 -6.18 -13.66
N GLY A 180 8.37 -5.95 -14.87
CA GLY A 180 7.08 -6.46 -15.33
C GLY A 180 6.52 -5.62 -16.45
N ALA A 181 5.80 -6.28 -17.37
CA ALA A 181 5.05 -5.58 -18.40
C ALA A 181 3.89 -4.78 -17.78
N CYS A 182 3.64 -3.64 -18.38
CA CYS A 182 2.36 -2.94 -18.24
C CYS A 182 1.23 -3.80 -18.78
#